data_ded8d87fff010658381bb52984f4631a
#
_entry.id   ded8d87fff010658381bb52984f4631a
#
_cell.length_a   1.000
_cell.length_b   1.000
_cell.length_c   1.000
_cell.angle_alpha   90.00
_cell.angle_beta   90.00
_cell.angle_gamma   90.00
#
_symmetry.space_group_name_H-M   'P 1'
#
loop_
_entity.id
_entity.type
_entity.pdbx_description
1 polymer ?
#
loop_
_entity_poly.entity_id
_entity_poly.type
_entity_poly.pdbx_seq_one_letter_code
_entity_poly.pdbx_strand_id
1 'polypeptide(L)'
;MPVTKTDKILRELLTDLAAGKLGVPGDRFLTTRELTTLKDVSLKTAFHIIGELKESGVIQKTGRDYRIVRLTPPQRQENSRMLLGFMATCLESPYFAKLACHAEEFAHSIGASLIIASSNYDFKTECERLKMFCRQGVSGIMICPWASTPEEESFYNTLDVPYVMLGRRLESVDCDAVLVNNQKAAQQMAEHLIEQGIKEFAYIGQAGKQHDQRLLGFRAGLLEHGILLPQDRIVQADYNSPEQCRADMARLLRKKH
;
A
#
# COMPACT_ATOMS: atom_id res chain seq x y z
N MET A 1 -22.66 -0.14 -15.64
CA MET A 1 -24.05 -0.20 -15.13
C MET A 1 -24.95 0.61 -16.04
N PRO A 2 -26.21 0.24 -16.28
CA PRO A 2 -27.11 1.04 -17.10
C PRO A 2 -27.39 2.38 -16.42
N VAL A 3 -27.29 3.47 -17.17
CA VAL A 3 -27.59 4.84 -16.70
C VAL A 3 -29.07 4.93 -16.32
N THR A 4 -29.38 5.26 -15.09
CA THR A 4 -30.77 5.37 -14.62
C THR A 4 -31.45 6.63 -15.15
N LYS A 5 -32.81 6.68 -15.10
CA LYS A 5 -33.56 7.89 -15.44
C LYS A 5 -33.13 9.08 -14.56
N THR A 6 -32.81 8.83 -13.31
CA THR A 6 -32.34 9.82 -12.34
C THR A 6 -30.99 10.42 -12.75
N ASP A 7 -30.03 9.58 -13.16
CA ASP A 7 -28.71 10.03 -13.61
C ASP A 7 -28.79 10.91 -14.85
N LYS A 8 -29.71 10.61 -15.77
CA LYS A 8 -29.94 11.44 -16.97
C LYS A 8 -30.45 12.84 -16.60
N ILE A 9 -31.42 12.90 -15.70
CA ILE A 9 -32.00 14.18 -15.27
C ILE A 9 -30.97 15.00 -14.46
N LEU A 10 -30.16 14.36 -13.63
CA LEU A 10 -29.09 15.03 -12.88
C LEU A 10 -28.07 15.66 -13.84
N ARG A 11 -27.65 14.94 -14.88
CA ARG A 11 -26.73 15.46 -15.91
C ARG A 11 -27.34 16.62 -16.69
N GLU A 12 -28.64 16.55 -17.07
CA GLU A 12 -29.33 17.64 -17.71
C GLU A 12 -29.36 18.90 -16.85
N LEU A 13 -29.70 18.76 -15.56
CA LEU A 13 -29.73 19.88 -14.62
C LEU A 13 -28.35 20.52 -14.42
N LEU A 14 -27.30 19.73 -14.35
CA LEU A 14 -25.93 20.23 -14.26
C LEU A 14 -25.50 20.95 -15.54
N THR A 15 -25.95 20.48 -16.72
CA THR A 15 -25.69 21.14 -17.99
C THR A 15 -26.45 22.47 -18.07
N ASP A 16 -27.72 22.50 -17.64
CA ASP A 16 -28.56 23.72 -17.63
C ASP A 16 -28.02 24.75 -16.60
N LEU A 17 -27.50 24.30 -15.46
CA LEU A 17 -26.82 25.18 -14.49
C LEU A 17 -25.55 25.76 -15.11
N ALA A 18 -24.68 24.93 -15.69
CA ALA A 18 -23.45 25.38 -16.34
C ALA A 18 -23.71 26.40 -17.46
N ALA A 19 -24.82 26.25 -18.17
CA ALA A 19 -25.28 27.19 -19.21
C ALA A 19 -25.98 28.43 -18.63
N GLY A 20 -26.13 28.58 -17.30
CA GLY A 20 -26.82 29.69 -16.66
C GLY A 20 -28.35 29.72 -16.83
N LYS A 21 -28.95 28.66 -17.35
CA LYS A 21 -30.39 28.60 -17.62
C LYS A 21 -31.24 28.49 -16.35
N LEU A 22 -30.66 28.00 -15.26
CA LEU A 22 -31.34 27.82 -13.98
C LEU A 22 -30.94 28.89 -12.93
N GLY A 23 -30.17 29.91 -13.35
CA GLY A 23 -29.69 31.01 -12.51
C GLY A 23 -28.17 31.02 -12.36
N VAL A 24 -27.64 31.96 -11.57
CA VAL A 24 -26.21 32.15 -11.30
C VAL A 24 -25.94 31.97 -9.81
N PRO A 25 -24.67 31.83 -9.36
CA PRO A 25 -24.34 31.75 -7.93
C PRO A 25 -24.96 32.89 -7.11
N GLY A 26 -25.66 32.52 -6.02
CA GLY A 26 -26.46 33.42 -5.20
C GLY A 26 -27.96 33.36 -5.49
N ASP A 27 -28.38 32.96 -6.67
CA ASP A 27 -29.80 32.87 -7.00
C ASP A 27 -30.48 31.69 -6.28
N ARG A 28 -31.81 31.80 -6.19
CA ARG A 28 -32.66 30.73 -5.66
C ARG A 28 -32.71 29.58 -6.65
N PHE A 29 -32.41 28.37 -6.19
CA PHE A 29 -32.61 27.14 -6.96
C PHE A 29 -34.03 26.60 -6.82
N LEU A 30 -34.44 25.71 -7.70
CA LEU A 30 -35.74 25.07 -7.70
C LEU A 30 -36.01 24.34 -6.38
N THR A 31 -37.26 24.46 -5.89
CA THR A 31 -37.74 23.59 -4.81
C THR A 31 -37.99 22.18 -5.31
N THR A 32 -38.12 21.23 -4.38
CA THR A 32 -38.44 19.83 -4.72
C THR A 32 -39.74 19.72 -5.56
N ARG A 33 -40.78 20.56 -5.25
CA ARG A 33 -42.05 20.58 -5.97
C ARG A 33 -41.87 21.16 -7.38
N GLU A 34 -41.15 22.25 -7.53
CA GLU A 34 -40.86 22.86 -8.84
C GLU A 34 -40.08 21.87 -9.72
N LEU A 35 -39.12 21.13 -9.12
CA LEU A 35 -38.35 20.12 -9.82
C LEU A 35 -39.21 18.93 -10.30
N THR A 36 -40.19 18.49 -9.46
CA THR A 36 -41.15 17.44 -9.90
C THR A 36 -41.95 17.88 -11.13
N THR A 37 -42.41 19.13 -11.16
CA THR A 37 -43.18 19.66 -12.30
C THR A 37 -42.30 19.86 -13.51
N LEU A 38 -41.09 20.40 -13.35
CA LEU A 38 -40.20 20.73 -14.47
C LEU A 38 -39.65 19.49 -15.19
N LYS A 39 -39.34 18.41 -14.46
CA LYS A 39 -38.70 17.21 -15.02
C LYS A 39 -39.58 15.96 -15.04
N ASP A 40 -40.87 16.13 -14.73
CA ASP A 40 -41.87 15.05 -14.65
C ASP A 40 -41.35 13.81 -13.89
N VAL A 41 -40.99 14.02 -12.62
CA VAL A 41 -40.47 12.99 -11.74
C VAL A 41 -41.25 12.89 -10.43
N SER A 42 -41.15 11.73 -9.78
CA SER A 42 -41.73 11.54 -8.44
C SER A 42 -41.06 12.45 -7.42
N LEU A 43 -41.81 12.78 -6.34
CA LEU A 43 -41.28 13.55 -5.23
C LEU A 43 -40.03 12.89 -4.62
N LYS A 44 -40.00 11.56 -4.54
CA LYS A 44 -38.86 10.79 -4.05
C LYS A 44 -37.63 10.98 -4.94
N THR A 45 -37.80 10.95 -6.26
CA THR A 45 -36.73 11.19 -7.21
C THR A 45 -36.22 12.63 -7.14
N ALA A 46 -37.10 13.62 -7.01
CA ALA A 46 -36.71 15.01 -6.84
C ALA A 46 -35.93 15.25 -5.53
N PHE A 47 -36.33 14.62 -4.42
CA PHE A 47 -35.55 14.65 -3.16
C PHE A 47 -34.16 14.08 -3.33
N HIS A 48 -34.02 12.95 -4.04
CA HIS A 48 -32.73 12.33 -4.29
C HIS A 48 -31.82 13.26 -5.12
N ILE A 49 -32.35 13.84 -6.22
CA ILE A 49 -31.60 14.78 -7.07
C ILE A 49 -31.13 16.00 -6.29
N ILE A 50 -32.00 16.60 -5.47
CA ILE A 50 -31.64 17.74 -4.62
C ILE A 50 -30.58 17.34 -3.59
N GLY A 51 -30.65 16.11 -3.04
CA GLY A 51 -29.63 15.56 -2.16
C GLY A 51 -28.27 15.51 -2.84
N GLU A 52 -28.18 14.92 -4.03
CA GLU A 52 -26.97 14.83 -4.84
C GLU A 52 -26.38 16.22 -5.17
N LEU A 53 -27.22 17.17 -5.60
CA LEU A 53 -26.77 18.54 -5.88
C LEU A 53 -26.26 19.27 -4.64
N LYS A 54 -26.82 18.97 -3.45
CA LYS A 54 -26.37 19.51 -2.17
C LYS A 54 -25.05 18.87 -1.75
N GLU A 55 -24.94 17.55 -1.83
CA GLU A 55 -23.73 16.81 -1.48
C GLU A 55 -22.55 17.16 -2.40
N SER A 56 -22.84 17.40 -3.68
CA SER A 56 -21.86 17.91 -4.65
C SER A 56 -21.53 19.41 -4.48
N GLY A 57 -22.13 20.10 -3.52
CA GLY A 57 -21.86 21.50 -3.23
C GLY A 57 -22.28 22.48 -4.34
N VAL A 58 -23.13 22.07 -5.25
CA VAL A 58 -23.70 22.93 -6.30
C VAL A 58 -24.76 23.86 -5.74
N ILE A 59 -25.58 23.33 -4.82
CA ILE A 59 -26.60 24.09 -4.11
C ILE A 59 -26.40 23.97 -2.60
N GLN A 60 -26.84 24.98 -1.86
CA GLN A 60 -26.84 24.99 -0.39
C GLN A 60 -28.23 25.34 0.13
N LYS A 61 -28.65 24.69 1.22
CA LYS A 61 -29.91 25.04 1.89
C LYS A 61 -29.74 26.33 2.71
N THR A 62 -30.57 27.31 2.45
CA THR A 62 -30.59 28.60 3.16
C THR A 62 -32.00 28.87 3.65
N GLY A 63 -32.27 28.62 4.94
CA GLY A 63 -33.60 28.68 5.49
C GLY A 63 -34.57 27.66 4.88
N ARG A 64 -35.62 28.12 4.20
CA ARG A 64 -36.61 27.27 3.52
C ARG A 64 -36.27 26.99 2.06
N ASP A 65 -35.30 27.71 1.47
CA ASP A 65 -34.96 27.65 0.05
C ASP A 65 -33.59 26.96 -0.19
N TYR A 66 -33.35 26.64 -1.43
CA TYR A 66 -32.00 26.24 -1.93
C TYR A 66 -31.45 27.41 -2.74
N ARG A 67 -30.13 27.66 -2.57
CA ARG A 67 -29.40 28.66 -3.37
C ARG A 67 -28.30 27.99 -4.17
N ILE A 68 -28.09 28.48 -5.40
CA ILE A 68 -26.98 28.07 -6.24
C ILE A 68 -25.68 28.61 -5.62
N VAL A 69 -24.74 27.76 -5.32
CA VAL A 69 -23.42 28.12 -4.80
C VAL A 69 -22.41 28.21 -5.94
N ARG A 70 -22.54 27.31 -6.90
CA ARG A 70 -21.69 27.26 -8.10
C ARG A 70 -22.45 26.62 -9.26
N LEU A 71 -22.03 26.95 -10.51
CA LEU A 71 -22.73 26.50 -11.72
C LEU A 71 -22.37 25.07 -12.11
N THR A 72 -21.21 24.60 -11.68
CA THR A 72 -20.78 23.21 -11.85
C THR A 72 -20.45 22.63 -10.48
N PRO A 73 -20.68 21.33 -10.27
CA PRO A 73 -20.04 20.68 -9.15
C PRO A 73 -18.58 21.15 -9.13
N PRO A 74 -17.94 21.36 -7.95
CA PRO A 74 -16.49 21.35 -7.95
C PRO A 74 -16.17 20.11 -8.75
N GLN A 75 -15.37 20.25 -9.81
CA GLN A 75 -14.86 19.07 -10.45
C GLN A 75 -14.34 18.22 -9.27
N ARG A 76 -15.16 17.28 -8.79
CA ARG A 76 -14.58 16.05 -8.32
C ARG A 76 -13.68 15.77 -9.50
N GLN A 77 -12.39 15.96 -9.31
CA GLN A 77 -11.46 15.38 -10.21
C GLN A 77 -11.96 13.93 -10.31
N GLU A 78 -12.65 13.62 -11.45
CA GLU A 78 -12.92 12.24 -11.84
C GLU A 78 -11.58 11.50 -11.99
N ASN A 79 -10.52 12.11 -11.53
CA ASN A 79 -9.15 11.73 -11.30
C ASN A 79 -8.70 11.93 -9.86
N SER A 80 -9.53 11.81 -8.86
CA SER A 80 -9.05 11.26 -7.60
C SER A 80 -8.88 9.75 -7.83
N ARG A 81 -8.01 9.41 -8.80
CA ARG A 81 -7.48 8.05 -8.88
C ARG A 81 -6.99 7.74 -7.49
N MET A 82 -7.53 6.68 -6.90
CA MET A 82 -7.04 6.18 -5.62
C MET A 82 -5.51 6.18 -5.69
N LEU A 83 -4.88 6.90 -4.76
CA LEU A 83 -3.43 6.98 -4.71
C LEU A 83 -2.95 5.99 -3.67
N LEU A 84 -2.10 5.07 -4.06
CA LEU A 84 -1.50 4.08 -3.18
C LEU A 84 -0.01 4.36 -3.00
N GLY A 85 0.54 3.97 -1.86
CA GLY A 85 1.98 4.02 -1.58
C GLY A 85 2.59 2.63 -1.61
N PHE A 86 3.80 2.50 -2.15
CA PHE A 86 4.64 1.31 -2.02
C PHE A 86 6.01 1.71 -1.45
N MET A 87 6.29 1.28 -0.23
CA MET A 87 7.57 1.48 0.44
C MET A 87 8.43 0.23 0.31
N ALA A 88 9.45 0.30 -0.54
CA ALA A 88 10.44 -0.76 -0.69
C ALA A 88 11.59 -0.58 0.28
N THR A 89 12.24 -1.67 0.65
CA THR A 89 13.51 -1.60 1.39
C THR A 89 14.66 -1.12 0.48
N CYS A 90 14.74 -1.67 -0.76
CA CYS A 90 15.76 -1.29 -1.74
C CYS A 90 15.27 -1.61 -3.16
N LEU A 91 15.20 -0.59 -4.02
CA LEU A 91 14.75 -0.76 -5.41
C LEU A 91 15.84 -1.32 -6.34
N GLU A 92 17.10 -1.30 -5.94
CA GLU A 92 18.18 -1.95 -6.68
C GLU A 92 18.11 -3.49 -6.58
N SER A 93 17.42 -4.00 -5.56
CA SER A 93 17.17 -5.43 -5.42
C SER A 93 16.12 -5.89 -6.43
N PRO A 94 16.43 -6.90 -7.29
CA PRO A 94 15.46 -7.45 -8.25
C PRO A 94 14.16 -7.94 -7.59
N TYR A 95 14.21 -8.38 -6.35
CA TYR A 95 13.05 -8.82 -5.59
C TYR A 95 12.07 -7.68 -5.33
N PHE A 96 12.55 -6.55 -4.76
CA PHE A 96 11.69 -5.41 -4.46
C PHE A 96 11.25 -4.67 -5.72
N ALA A 97 12.12 -4.60 -6.75
CA ALA A 97 11.76 -4.03 -8.04
C ALA A 97 10.61 -4.81 -8.69
N LYS A 98 10.66 -6.14 -8.66
CA LYS A 98 9.60 -6.99 -9.21
C LYS A 98 8.29 -6.86 -8.42
N LEU A 99 8.36 -6.77 -7.08
CA LEU A 99 7.19 -6.50 -6.25
C LEU A 99 6.56 -5.13 -6.61
N ALA A 100 7.38 -4.10 -6.79
CA ALA A 100 6.91 -2.76 -7.15
C ALA A 100 6.21 -2.76 -8.53
N CYS A 101 6.76 -3.47 -9.53
CA CYS A 101 6.13 -3.63 -10.84
C CYS A 101 4.75 -4.29 -10.73
N HIS A 102 4.64 -5.41 -10.02
CA HIS A 102 3.34 -6.07 -9.85
C HIS A 102 2.34 -5.25 -9.04
N ALA A 103 2.80 -4.49 -8.04
CA ALA A 103 1.95 -3.58 -7.30
C ALA A 103 1.43 -2.44 -8.20
N GLU A 104 2.26 -1.94 -9.11
CA GLU A 104 1.87 -0.91 -10.10
C GLU A 104 0.85 -1.46 -11.10
N GLU A 105 1.13 -2.62 -11.70
CA GLU A 105 0.20 -3.30 -12.62
C GLU A 105 -1.17 -3.52 -11.97
N PHE A 106 -1.19 -3.98 -10.71
CA PHE A 106 -2.43 -4.16 -9.97
C PHE A 106 -3.13 -2.84 -9.68
N ALA A 107 -2.42 -1.82 -9.20
CA ALA A 107 -2.97 -0.49 -8.97
C ALA A 107 -3.59 0.07 -10.25
N HIS A 108 -2.91 -0.05 -11.39
CA HIS A 108 -3.43 0.37 -12.69
C HIS A 108 -4.72 -0.39 -13.06
N SER A 109 -4.77 -1.70 -12.82
CA SER A 109 -5.95 -2.53 -13.15
C SER A 109 -7.22 -2.12 -12.41
N ILE A 110 -7.09 -1.54 -11.22
CA ILE A 110 -8.21 -1.03 -10.41
C ILE A 110 -8.43 0.49 -10.57
N GLY A 111 -7.74 1.13 -11.52
CA GLY A 111 -7.84 2.58 -11.75
C GLY A 111 -7.13 3.44 -10.70
N ALA A 112 -6.26 2.85 -9.87
CA ALA A 112 -5.43 3.55 -8.91
C ALA A 112 -4.09 4.02 -9.53
N SER A 113 -3.43 4.99 -8.89
CA SER A 113 -2.04 5.36 -9.15
C SER A 113 -1.17 4.89 -7.99
N LEU A 114 0.10 4.54 -8.26
CA LEU A 114 1.04 4.10 -7.24
C LEU A 114 2.21 5.07 -7.13
N ILE A 115 2.52 5.51 -5.90
CA ILE A 115 3.79 6.18 -5.59
C ILE A 115 4.73 5.14 -4.99
N ILE A 116 5.94 5.05 -5.52
CA ILE A 116 6.96 4.13 -5.06
C ILE A 116 8.09 4.93 -4.40
N ALA A 117 8.55 4.47 -3.24
CA ALA A 117 9.73 4.99 -2.55
C ALA A 117 10.58 3.85 -1.98
N SER A 118 11.84 4.15 -1.67
CA SER A 118 12.78 3.21 -1.06
C SER A 118 13.38 3.78 0.21
N SER A 119 13.53 2.96 1.24
CA SER A 119 14.25 3.32 2.47
C SER A 119 15.77 3.18 2.32
N ASN A 120 16.25 2.42 1.35
CA ASN A 120 17.66 2.10 1.14
C ASN A 120 18.34 1.56 2.42
N TYR A 121 17.61 0.68 3.13
CA TYR A 121 18.07 0.08 4.40
C TYR A 121 18.29 1.11 5.52
N ASP A 122 17.66 2.27 5.46
CA ASP A 122 17.72 3.31 6.49
C ASP A 122 16.33 3.61 7.07
N PHE A 123 16.16 3.35 8.36
CA PHE A 123 14.86 3.53 9.02
C PHE A 123 14.41 4.99 9.09
N LYS A 124 15.36 5.93 9.23
CA LYS A 124 15.03 7.36 9.23
C LYS A 124 14.45 7.79 7.89
N THR A 125 15.09 7.37 6.81
CA THR A 125 14.58 7.60 5.43
C THR A 125 13.21 6.97 5.23
N GLU A 126 12.98 5.76 5.77
CA GLU A 126 11.66 5.12 5.73
C GLU A 126 10.59 5.98 6.40
N CYS A 127 10.84 6.44 7.61
CA CYS A 127 9.90 7.33 8.33
C CYS A 127 9.59 8.61 7.56
N GLU A 128 10.60 9.25 6.96
CA GLU A 128 10.43 10.47 6.18
C GLU A 128 9.55 10.23 4.93
N ARG A 129 9.76 9.10 4.23
CA ARG A 129 8.99 8.71 3.03
C ARG A 129 7.57 8.32 3.38
N LEU A 130 7.34 7.58 4.46
CA LEU A 130 6.00 7.23 4.93
C LEU A 130 5.20 8.47 5.34
N LYS A 131 5.81 9.43 6.06
CA LYS A 131 5.19 10.73 6.35
C LYS A 131 4.91 11.52 5.07
N MET A 132 5.75 11.43 4.06
CA MET A 132 5.49 12.04 2.75
C MET A 132 4.25 11.42 2.10
N PHE A 133 4.10 10.10 2.09
CA PHE A 133 2.90 9.42 1.56
C PHE A 133 1.62 9.91 2.25
N CYS A 134 1.63 9.97 3.59
CA CYS A 134 0.48 10.50 4.35
C CYS A 134 0.14 11.94 3.92
N ARG A 135 1.15 12.82 3.78
CA ARG A 135 0.94 14.21 3.32
C ARG A 135 0.42 14.32 1.89
N GLN A 136 0.74 13.36 1.03
CA GLN A 136 0.25 13.30 -0.35
C GLN A 136 -1.16 12.70 -0.45
N GLY A 137 -1.75 12.28 0.68
CA GLY A 137 -3.11 11.77 0.73
C GLY A 137 -3.29 10.40 0.10
N VAL A 138 -2.29 9.51 0.24
CA VAL A 138 -2.46 8.12 -0.21
C VAL A 138 -3.59 7.45 0.57
N SER A 139 -4.35 6.60 -0.09
CA SER A 139 -5.50 5.87 0.49
C SER A 139 -5.09 4.60 1.22
N GLY A 140 -3.86 4.12 0.99
CA GLY A 140 -3.29 2.94 1.61
C GLY A 140 -1.83 2.75 1.22
N ILE A 141 -1.08 2.01 2.04
CA ILE A 141 0.35 1.81 1.85
C ILE A 141 0.72 0.32 1.94
N MET A 142 1.49 -0.17 0.97
CA MET A 142 2.20 -1.44 1.06
C MET A 142 3.62 -1.16 1.57
N ILE A 143 4.04 -1.80 2.66
CA ILE A 143 5.31 -1.50 3.34
C ILE A 143 6.17 -2.76 3.42
N CYS A 144 7.40 -2.71 2.91
CA CYS A 144 8.46 -3.67 3.22
C CYS A 144 9.27 -3.08 4.39
N PRO A 145 8.96 -3.41 5.66
CA PRO A 145 9.46 -2.66 6.81
C PRO A 145 10.94 -2.94 7.08
N TRP A 146 11.67 -1.90 7.49
CA TRP A 146 13.09 -2.00 7.86
C TRP A 146 13.36 -1.87 9.35
N ALA A 147 12.42 -1.44 10.18
CA ALA A 147 12.59 -1.33 11.64
C ALA A 147 13.27 -2.56 12.26
N SER A 148 14.16 -2.33 13.21
CA SER A 148 15.00 -3.35 13.85
C SER A 148 14.82 -3.43 15.37
N THR A 149 14.23 -2.41 16.00
CA THR A 149 13.97 -2.36 17.43
C THR A 149 12.49 -2.09 17.72
N PRO A 150 11.99 -2.46 18.91
CA PRO A 150 10.61 -2.16 19.29
C PRO A 150 10.27 -0.67 19.26
N GLU A 151 11.22 0.20 19.56
CA GLU A 151 11.06 1.65 19.51
C GLU A 151 10.83 2.11 18.06
N GLU A 152 11.60 1.58 17.12
CA GLU A 152 11.41 1.84 15.70
C GLU A 152 10.07 1.27 15.19
N GLU A 153 9.68 0.08 15.64
CA GLU A 153 8.40 -0.54 15.31
C GLU A 153 7.22 0.32 15.75
N SER A 154 7.31 1.01 16.89
CA SER A 154 6.23 1.87 17.40
C SER A 154 5.83 2.99 16.45
N PHE A 155 6.72 3.41 15.55
CA PHE A 155 6.45 4.43 14.55
C PHE A 155 5.28 4.06 13.63
N TYR A 156 5.15 2.80 13.23
CA TYR A 156 4.08 2.39 12.31
C TYR A 156 2.69 2.55 12.93
N ASN A 157 2.57 2.46 14.25
CA ASN A 157 1.32 2.73 14.97
C ASN A 157 0.90 4.22 14.92
N THR A 158 1.78 5.10 14.45
CA THR A 158 1.48 6.55 14.29
C THR A 158 0.98 6.91 12.90
N LEU A 159 0.88 5.94 11.98
CA LEU A 159 0.40 6.18 10.62
C LEU A 159 -1.14 6.24 10.61
N ASP A 160 -1.70 7.35 10.15
CA ASP A 160 -3.16 7.57 10.05
C ASP A 160 -3.77 6.95 8.77
N VAL A 161 -2.97 6.25 7.97
CA VAL A 161 -3.37 5.62 6.70
C VAL A 161 -3.33 4.11 6.84
N PRO A 162 -4.35 3.37 6.34
CA PRO A 162 -4.31 1.92 6.33
C PRO A 162 -3.07 1.38 5.61
N TYR A 163 -2.45 0.36 6.15
CA TYR A 163 -1.29 -0.24 5.51
C TYR A 163 -1.24 -1.76 5.69
N VAL A 164 -0.48 -2.42 4.83
CA VAL A 164 -0.18 -3.85 4.88
C VAL A 164 1.34 -4.04 4.82
N MET A 165 1.85 -4.94 5.65
CA MET A 165 3.28 -5.29 5.62
C MET A 165 3.56 -6.41 4.62
N LEU A 166 4.66 -6.31 3.90
CA LEU A 166 5.10 -7.29 2.92
C LEU A 166 6.44 -7.92 3.30
N GLY A 167 6.50 -9.25 3.25
CA GLY A 167 7.73 -10.02 3.44
C GLY A 167 8.21 -10.14 4.89
N ARG A 168 7.80 -9.26 5.76
CA ARG A 168 8.13 -9.26 7.19
C ARG A 168 6.96 -8.75 8.02
N ARG A 169 6.69 -9.40 9.15
CA ARG A 169 5.80 -8.91 10.20
C ARG A 169 6.64 -8.39 11.35
N LEU A 170 6.22 -7.29 11.93
CA LEU A 170 6.81 -6.72 13.14
C LEU A 170 6.00 -7.18 14.35
N GLU A 171 6.66 -7.45 15.47
CA GLU A 171 6.00 -8.06 16.64
C GLU A 171 5.15 -7.05 17.41
N SER A 172 5.59 -5.80 17.46
CA SER A 172 4.93 -4.72 18.20
C SER A 172 3.86 -3.97 17.39
N VAL A 173 3.53 -4.45 16.17
CA VAL A 173 2.60 -3.77 15.27
C VAL A 173 1.47 -4.71 14.90
N ASP A 174 0.24 -4.31 15.23
CA ASP A 174 -0.97 -5.05 14.83
C ASP A 174 -1.47 -4.55 13.48
N CYS A 175 -1.13 -5.29 12.42
CA CYS A 175 -1.55 -5.01 11.06
C CYS A 175 -1.60 -6.27 10.21
N ASP A 176 -2.28 -6.18 9.07
CA ASP A 176 -2.25 -7.23 8.07
C ASP A 176 -0.85 -7.38 7.47
N ALA A 177 -0.47 -8.62 7.14
CA ALA A 177 0.82 -8.90 6.52
C ALA A 177 0.73 -10.01 5.47
N VAL A 178 1.41 -9.82 4.35
CA VAL A 178 1.63 -10.85 3.33
C VAL A 178 3.05 -11.37 3.48
N LEU A 179 3.17 -12.64 3.86
CA LEU A 179 4.43 -13.25 4.23
C LEU A 179 4.77 -14.45 3.35
N VAL A 180 6.06 -14.67 3.15
CA VAL A 180 6.60 -15.95 2.64
C VAL A 180 6.94 -16.82 3.86
N ASN A 181 6.61 -18.11 3.80
CA ASN A 181 7.04 -19.06 4.82
C ASN A 181 8.55 -19.36 4.66
N ASN A 182 9.37 -18.40 5.11
CA ASN A 182 10.83 -18.46 4.98
C ASN A 182 11.43 -19.67 5.73
N GLN A 183 10.83 -20.07 6.84
CA GLN A 183 11.29 -21.22 7.62
C GLN A 183 11.13 -22.53 6.81
N LYS A 184 9.91 -22.77 6.27
CA LYS A 184 9.65 -23.96 5.47
C LYS A 184 10.48 -23.96 4.17
N ALA A 185 10.61 -22.83 3.51
CA ALA A 185 11.40 -22.70 2.29
C ALA A 185 12.89 -23.03 2.54
N ALA A 186 13.46 -22.57 3.67
CA ALA A 186 14.84 -22.85 4.03
C ALA A 186 15.05 -24.31 4.47
N GLN A 187 14.05 -24.92 5.13
CA GLN A 187 14.06 -26.35 5.43
C GLN A 187 14.10 -27.18 4.14
N GLN A 188 13.21 -26.91 3.20
CA GLN A 188 13.19 -27.57 1.89
C GLN A 188 14.52 -27.37 1.10
N MET A 189 15.15 -26.21 1.24
CA MET A 189 16.46 -25.97 0.65
C MET A 189 17.53 -26.88 1.26
N ALA A 190 17.54 -27.07 2.59
CA ALA A 190 18.46 -27.97 3.25
C ALA A 190 18.26 -29.43 2.78
N GLU A 191 17.01 -29.89 2.74
CA GLU A 191 16.62 -31.22 2.25
C GLU A 191 17.14 -31.43 0.81
N HIS A 192 16.85 -30.46 -0.07
CA HIS A 192 17.31 -30.52 -1.45
C HIS A 192 18.83 -30.64 -1.59
N LEU A 193 19.59 -29.85 -0.81
CA LEU A 193 21.06 -29.91 -0.86
C LEU A 193 21.57 -31.27 -0.39
N ILE A 194 20.95 -31.86 0.63
CA ILE A 194 21.29 -33.21 1.10
C ILE A 194 21.02 -34.27 0.03
N GLU A 195 19.85 -34.20 -0.64
CA GLU A 195 19.49 -35.09 -1.76
C GLU A 195 20.47 -34.98 -2.92
N GLN A 196 21.06 -33.79 -3.16
CA GLN A 196 22.11 -33.58 -4.14
C GLN A 196 23.49 -34.12 -3.68
N GLY A 197 23.57 -34.74 -2.50
CA GLY A 197 24.80 -35.33 -1.96
C GLY A 197 25.77 -34.33 -1.34
N ILE A 198 25.34 -33.09 -1.07
CA ILE A 198 26.14 -32.09 -0.36
C ILE A 198 26.29 -32.52 1.10
N LYS A 199 27.52 -32.47 1.59
CA LYS A 199 27.86 -32.93 2.95
C LYS A 199 28.28 -31.79 3.87
N GLU A 200 28.65 -30.65 3.32
CA GLU A 200 29.17 -29.51 4.07
C GLU A 200 28.34 -28.28 3.84
N PHE A 201 27.92 -27.70 4.94
CA PHE A 201 26.95 -26.62 4.94
C PHE A 201 27.52 -25.40 5.66
N ALA A 202 27.16 -24.24 5.14
CA ALA A 202 27.37 -22.95 5.79
C ALA A 202 26.18 -22.05 5.53
N TYR A 203 25.99 -21.05 6.37
CA TYR A 203 24.90 -20.07 6.24
C TYR A 203 25.47 -18.66 6.26
N ILE A 204 25.05 -17.84 5.34
CA ILE A 204 25.28 -16.39 5.36
C ILE A 204 23.92 -15.71 5.37
N GLY A 205 23.63 -14.96 6.41
CA GLY A 205 22.37 -14.22 6.59
C GLY A 205 22.62 -12.79 7.03
N GLN A 206 21.54 -12.02 7.14
CA GLN A 206 21.62 -10.63 7.54
C GLN A 206 22.03 -10.49 9.01
N ALA A 207 22.97 -9.59 9.29
CA ALA A 207 23.35 -9.24 10.65
C ALA A 207 22.21 -8.58 11.45
N GLY A 208 22.21 -8.76 12.78
CA GLY A 208 21.29 -8.07 13.69
C GLY A 208 19.88 -8.65 13.81
N LYS A 209 19.54 -9.73 13.10
CA LYS A 209 18.24 -10.40 13.25
C LYS A 209 18.35 -11.59 14.20
N GLN A 210 17.83 -11.43 15.41
CA GLN A 210 17.85 -12.50 16.43
C GLN A 210 17.05 -13.75 16.01
N HIS A 211 15.99 -13.60 15.23
CA HIS A 211 15.13 -14.68 14.75
C HIS A 211 15.09 -14.73 13.22
N ASP A 212 16.22 -15.07 12.60
CA ASP A 212 16.23 -15.32 11.15
C ASP A 212 15.51 -16.63 10.86
N GLN A 213 14.26 -16.51 10.38
CA GLN A 213 13.39 -17.65 10.04
C GLN A 213 14.04 -18.59 9.01
N ARG A 214 14.89 -18.06 8.13
CA ARG A 214 15.62 -18.88 7.14
C ARG A 214 16.71 -19.70 7.81
N LEU A 215 17.47 -19.13 8.76
CA LEU A 215 18.46 -19.87 9.52
C LEU A 215 17.81 -20.96 10.37
N LEU A 216 16.68 -20.63 11.02
CA LEU A 216 15.92 -21.61 11.82
C LEU A 216 15.45 -22.79 10.95
N GLY A 217 14.85 -22.51 9.80
CA GLY A 217 14.39 -23.52 8.86
C GLY A 217 15.53 -24.35 8.29
N PHE A 218 16.65 -23.72 7.90
CA PHE A 218 17.81 -24.42 7.39
C PHE A 218 18.42 -25.36 8.41
N ARG A 219 18.57 -24.91 9.67
CA ARG A 219 19.01 -25.76 10.78
C ARG A 219 18.08 -26.94 11.03
N ALA A 220 16.76 -26.68 11.00
CA ALA A 220 15.77 -27.74 11.20
C ALA A 220 15.87 -28.81 10.12
N GLY A 221 15.95 -28.44 8.83
CA GLY A 221 16.10 -29.38 7.74
C GLY A 221 17.40 -30.20 7.81
N LEU A 222 18.52 -29.60 8.20
CA LEU A 222 19.77 -30.32 8.42
C LEU A 222 19.64 -31.30 9.61
N LEU A 223 19.03 -30.87 10.70
CA LEU A 223 18.89 -31.66 11.91
C LEU A 223 18.02 -32.90 11.71
N GLU A 224 16.98 -32.84 10.90
CA GLU A 224 16.15 -34.00 10.53
C GLU A 224 16.95 -35.12 9.88
N HIS A 225 18.09 -34.78 9.26
CA HIS A 225 19.05 -35.73 8.68
C HIS A 225 20.28 -35.98 9.57
N GLY A 226 20.22 -35.60 10.86
CA GLY A 226 21.32 -35.79 11.82
C GLY A 226 22.53 -34.87 11.61
N ILE A 227 22.39 -33.80 10.80
CA ILE A 227 23.47 -32.87 10.47
C ILE A 227 23.35 -31.63 11.36
N LEU A 228 24.40 -31.31 12.09
CA LEU A 228 24.49 -30.09 12.90
C LEU A 228 25.23 -29.02 12.09
N LEU A 229 24.64 -27.81 12.01
CA LEU A 229 25.33 -26.65 11.44
C LEU A 229 26.17 -25.96 12.53
N PRO A 230 27.51 -26.04 12.44
CA PRO A 230 28.38 -25.45 13.45
C PRO A 230 28.25 -23.92 13.49
N GLN A 231 28.41 -23.33 14.68
CA GLN A 231 28.26 -21.88 14.87
C GLN A 231 29.28 -21.07 14.02
N ASP A 232 30.47 -21.59 13.85
CA ASP A 232 31.54 -20.97 13.06
C ASP A 232 31.31 -21.06 11.53
N ARG A 233 30.31 -21.82 11.09
CA ARG A 233 29.80 -21.89 9.72
C ARG A 233 28.62 -20.96 9.49
N ILE A 234 28.24 -20.16 10.47
CA ILE A 234 27.19 -19.16 10.36
C ILE A 234 27.83 -17.78 10.35
N VAL A 235 27.59 -17.03 9.29
CA VAL A 235 28.07 -15.67 9.11
C VAL A 235 26.88 -14.72 9.07
N GLN A 236 26.95 -13.68 9.89
CA GLN A 236 26.03 -12.57 9.83
C GLN A 236 26.68 -11.44 9.01
N ALA A 237 26.17 -11.22 7.81
CA ALA A 237 26.70 -10.26 6.85
C ALA A 237 25.92 -8.94 6.88
N ASP A 238 26.62 -7.84 6.73
CA ASP A 238 26.00 -6.55 6.46
C ASP A 238 25.76 -6.40 4.95
N TYR A 239 24.49 -6.36 4.53
CA TYR A 239 24.11 -6.21 3.13
C TYR A 239 24.53 -4.86 2.54
N ASN A 240 24.80 -3.86 3.38
CA ASN A 240 25.29 -2.55 2.94
C ASN A 240 26.80 -2.53 2.69
N SER A 241 27.50 -3.64 2.97
CA SER A 241 28.95 -3.78 2.78
C SER A 241 29.29 -5.01 1.92
N PRO A 242 29.24 -4.90 0.57
CA PRO A 242 29.58 -6.00 -0.34
C PRO A 242 31.01 -6.52 -0.15
N GLU A 243 31.96 -5.62 0.24
CA GLU A 243 33.33 -6.01 0.50
C GLU A 243 33.44 -6.90 1.74
N GLN A 244 32.71 -6.55 2.81
CA GLN A 244 32.68 -7.36 4.02
C GLN A 244 32.05 -8.74 3.73
N CYS A 245 30.98 -8.80 2.96
CA CYS A 245 30.35 -10.05 2.54
C CYS A 245 31.33 -10.94 1.78
N ARG A 246 32.15 -10.39 0.87
CA ARG A 246 33.18 -11.13 0.13
C ARG A 246 34.28 -11.65 1.08
N ALA A 247 34.72 -10.83 2.01
CA ALA A 247 35.74 -11.21 3.02
C ALA A 247 35.24 -12.37 3.91
N ASP A 248 33.98 -12.29 4.35
CA ASP A 248 33.35 -13.32 5.17
C ASP A 248 33.18 -14.64 4.40
N MET A 249 32.76 -14.57 3.13
CA MET A 249 32.72 -15.75 2.24
C MET A 249 34.11 -16.35 2.07
N ALA A 250 35.12 -15.53 1.79
CA ALA A 250 36.49 -16.00 1.62
C ALA A 250 37.02 -16.68 2.91
N ARG A 251 36.65 -16.18 4.08
CA ARG A 251 36.98 -16.78 5.38
C ARG A 251 36.32 -18.15 5.56
N LEU A 252 35.04 -18.30 5.22
CA LEU A 252 34.35 -19.58 5.26
C LEU A 252 35.01 -20.62 4.35
N LEU A 253 35.34 -20.23 3.11
CA LEU A 253 35.97 -21.13 2.12
C LEU A 253 37.41 -21.55 2.48
N ARG A 254 38.12 -20.75 3.30
CA ARG A 254 39.51 -21.10 3.75
C ARG A 254 39.52 -22.03 4.93
N LYS A 255 38.44 -22.21 5.65
CA LYS A 255 38.36 -23.18 6.75
C LYS A 255 38.42 -24.59 6.17
N LYS A 256 39.64 -25.14 6.08
CA LYS A 256 39.84 -26.56 5.79
C LYS A 256 39.31 -27.41 6.95
N HIS A 257 38.79 -28.57 6.61
CA HIS A 257 38.25 -29.60 7.50
C HIS A 257 39.33 -30.28 8.23
#